data_f81dd963e8dc53a366b687f777e6b9ff
#
_entry.id   f81dd963e8dc53a366b687f777e6b9ff
#
_cell.length_a   1.000
_cell.length_b   1.000
_cell.length_c   1.000
_cell.angle_alpha   90.00
_cell.angle_beta   90.00
_cell.angle_gamma   90.00
#
_symmetry.space_group_name_H-M   'P 1'
#
loop_
_entity.id
_entity.type
_entity.pdbx_description
1 polymer ?
#
loop_
_entity_poly.entity_id
_entity_poly.type
_entity_poly.pdbx_seq_one_letter_code
_entity_poly.pdbx_strand_id
1 'polypeptide(L)'
;LAMLEALPCLPAWRKRSSTLPMTPHALLADTLSPLVDLIYPPRCPACGAGLASQVGLCADCWDQLVIPSAPSCGTCQRPFGESGPGDGAICAPCLAKPPRHDGIAAATLYNDVSRKLVLALKHGGRIALAPMLARLMAARLPPATGERLIIPVPLHRWRLWQRGFNQAGLLAREIERLGHGRLMVDGLIRTRRTPSLGGMGAKARRRVLLGAVTVNPR
;
A
#
# COMPACT_ATOMS: atom_id res chain seq x y z
N LEU A 1 15.53 -11.69 46.64
CA LEU A 1 14.16 -12.13 46.98
C LEU A 1 13.20 -11.71 45.89
N ALA A 2 12.57 -12.72 45.32
CA ALA A 2 11.74 -12.70 44.14
C ALA A 2 10.46 -11.86 44.31
N MET A 3 10.03 -11.20 43.22
CA MET A 3 8.61 -11.11 42.86
C MET A 3 8.49 -11.17 41.33
N LEU A 4 8.16 -12.36 40.84
CA LEU A 4 7.55 -12.57 39.55
C LEU A 4 6.09 -12.09 39.68
N GLU A 5 5.72 -10.99 39.08
CA GLU A 5 4.32 -10.67 38.85
C GLU A 5 3.88 -11.14 37.45
N ALA A 6 2.83 -11.93 37.49
CA ALA A 6 2.25 -12.63 36.37
C ALA A 6 1.70 -11.67 35.31
N LEU A 7 2.10 -11.87 34.05
CA LEU A 7 1.45 -11.30 32.88
C LEU A 7 0.02 -11.82 32.76
N PRO A 8 -0.99 -10.97 32.57
CA PRO A 8 -2.35 -11.45 32.32
C PRO A 8 -2.46 -12.14 30.98
N CYS A 9 -3.05 -13.32 30.99
CA CYS A 9 -3.44 -14.10 29.81
C CYS A 9 -4.16 -13.24 28.79
N LEU A 10 -3.64 -13.25 27.56
CA LEU A 10 -4.34 -12.74 26.38
C LEU A 10 -5.67 -13.48 26.20
N PRO A 11 -6.79 -12.80 25.99
CA PRO A 11 -8.05 -13.48 25.73
C PRO A 11 -7.97 -14.27 24.43
N ALA A 12 -8.34 -15.54 24.52
CA ALA A 12 -8.45 -16.46 23.40
C ALA A 12 -9.25 -15.83 22.25
N TRP A 13 -8.63 -15.70 21.10
CA TRP A 13 -9.28 -15.35 19.85
C TRP A 13 -10.38 -16.37 19.54
N ARG A 14 -11.61 -16.05 19.90
CA ARG A 14 -12.79 -16.79 19.44
C ARG A 14 -12.81 -16.72 17.92
N LYS A 15 -12.45 -17.83 17.26
CA LYS A 15 -12.74 -18.04 15.84
C LYS A 15 -14.26 -17.90 15.67
N ARG A 16 -14.72 -16.74 15.22
CA ARG A 16 -16.04 -16.63 14.64
C ARG A 16 -15.96 -17.34 13.30
N SER A 17 -16.40 -18.57 13.25
CA SER A 17 -16.80 -19.24 12.02
C SER A 17 -18.03 -18.50 11.49
N SER A 18 -17.81 -17.43 10.74
CA SER A 18 -18.85 -16.82 9.93
C SER A 18 -18.99 -17.68 8.67
N THR A 19 -19.85 -18.67 8.73
CA THR A 19 -20.49 -19.24 7.53
C THR A 19 -21.40 -18.16 6.96
N LEU A 20 -20.82 -17.25 6.19
CA LEU A 20 -21.60 -16.36 5.33
C LEU A 20 -22.29 -17.24 4.28
N PRO A 21 -23.59 -17.06 4.03
CA PRO A 21 -24.27 -17.79 2.96
C PRO A 21 -23.56 -17.47 1.64
N MET A 22 -23.08 -18.50 0.95
CA MET A 22 -22.47 -18.36 -0.37
C MET A 22 -23.53 -17.79 -1.31
N THR A 23 -23.28 -16.58 -1.80
CA THR A 23 -24.14 -15.98 -2.82
C THR A 23 -24.00 -16.75 -4.13
N PRO A 24 -25.08 -16.90 -4.93
CA PRO A 24 -25.02 -17.65 -6.20
C PRO A 24 -23.93 -17.16 -7.17
N HIS A 25 -23.52 -15.89 -7.06
CA HIS A 25 -22.40 -15.33 -7.82
C HIS A 25 -21.02 -15.90 -7.42
N ALA A 26 -20.83 -16.29 -6.16
CA ALA A 26 -19.58 -16.90 -5.71
C ALA A 26 -19.43 -18.33 -6.27
N LEU A 27 -20.52 -19.11 -6.31
CA LEU A 27 -20.52 -20.47 -6.89
C LEU A 27 -20.22 -20.46 -8.39
N LEU A 28 -20.78 -19.51 -9.15
CA LEU A 28 -20.51 -19.37 -10.58
C LEU A 28 -19.06 -18.91 -10.86
N ALA A 29 -18.49 -18.09 -10.00
CA ALA A 29 -17.10 -17.65 -10.12
C ALA A 29 -16.12 -18.81 -9.89
N ASP A 30 -16.38 -19.67 -8.89
CA ASP A 30 -15.54 -20.83 -8.59
C ASP A 30 -15.61 -21.91 -9.67
N THR A 31 -16.76 -22.13 -10.30
CA THR A 31 -16.92 -23.12 -11.39
C THR A 31 -16.28 -22.66 -12.70
N LEU A 32 -16.21 -21.36 -12.97
CA LEU A 32 -15.61 -20.81 -14.18
C LEU A 32 -14.09 -20.54 -14.04
N SER A 33 -13.56 -20.54 -12.81
CA SER A 33 -12.14 -20.28 -12.55
C SER A 33 -11.19 -21.18 -13.34
N PRO A 34 -11.38 -22.52 -13.43
CA PRO A 34 -10.48 -23.38 -14.18
C PRO A 34 -10.46 -23.08 -15.70
N LEU A 35 -11.59 -22.66 -16.26
CA LEU A 35 -11.69 -22.30 -17.66
C LEU A 35 -10.99 -20.96 -17.94
N VAL A 36 -11.13 -20.00 -17.02
CA VAL A 36 -10.41 -18.73 -17.10
C VAL A 36 -8.92 -18.96 -16.96
N ASP A 37 -8.47 -19.80 -16.04
CA ASP A 37 -7.05 -20.12 -15.84
C ASP A 37 -6.43 -20.87 -17.00
N LEU A 38 -7.23 -21.62 -17.76
CA LEU A 38 -6.77 -22.28 -19.00
C LEU A 38 -6.50 -21.27 -20.11
N ILE A 39 -7.33 -20.23 -20.25
CA ILE A 39 -7.20 -19.21 -21.31
C ILE A 39 -6.20 -18.12 -20.87
N TYR A 40 -6.24 -17.76 -19.58
CA TYR A 40 -5.38 -16.73 -18.96
C TYR A 40 -4.64 -17.32 -17.76
N PRO A 41 -3.59 -18.13 -18.01
CA PRO A 41 -2.86 -18.76 -16.90
C PRO A 41 -2.31 -17.72 -15.94
N PRO A 42 -2.46 -17.96 -14.62
CA PRO A 42 -1.97 -17.03 -13.60
C PRO A 42 -0.44 -16.87 -13.70
N ARG A 43 -0.01 -15.62 -13.81
CA ARG A 43 1.41 -15.28 -13.99
C ARG A 43 1.85 -14.22 -13.00
N CYS A 44 3.05 -14.39 -12.48
CA CYS A 44 3.69 -13.42 -11.61
C CYS A 44 3.78 -12.05 -12.30
N PRO A 45 3.22 -10.98 -11.68
CA PRO A 45 3.21 -9.65 -12.28
C PRO A 45 4.58 -8.98 -12.37
N ALA A 46 5.59 -9.52 -11.69
CA ALA A 46 6.96 -9.00 -11.70
C ALA A 46 7.87 -9.69 -12.70
N CYS A 47 7.77 -11.03 -12.88
CA CYS A 47 8.67 -11.80 -13.75
C CYS A 47 7.97 -12.62 -14.83
N GLY A 48 6.64 -12.81 -14.77
CA GLY A 48 5.88 -13.61 -15.72
C GLY A 48 5.87 -15.12 -15.43
N ALA A 49 6.56 -15.61 -14.39
CA ALA A 49 6.53 -17.01 -13.99
C ALA A 49 5.10 -17.48 -13.67
N GLY A 50 4.81 -18.76 -13.93
CA GLY A 50 3.50 -19.35 -13.59
C GLY A 50 3.22 -19.28 -12.09
N LEU A 51 1.96 -19.09 -11.73
CA LEU A 51 1.47 -19.10 -10.36
C LEU A 51 0.36 -20.12 -10.21
N ALA A 52 0.11 -20.56 -8.98
CA ALA A 52 -1.02 -21.40 -8.63
C ALA A 52 -2.36 -20.64 -8.57
N SER A 53 -2.33 -19.32 -8.49
CA SER A 53 -3.51 -18.46 -8.41
C SER A 53 -3.31 -17.13 -9.11
N GLN A 54 -4.41 -16.47 -9.50
CA GLN A 54 -4.40 -15.17 -10.21
C GLN A 54 -3.83 -14.02 -9.35
N VAL A 55 -3.67 -14.21 -8.05
CA VAL A 55 -3.22 -13.16 -7.12
C VAL A 55 -1.96 -13.62 -6.41
N GLY A 56 -0.91 -12.82 -6.47
CA GLY A 56 0.33 -13.09 -5.73
C GLY A 56 1.58 -12.84 -6.55
N LEU A 57 2.69 -13.27 -5.97
CA LEU A 57 4.03 -13.30 -6.58
C LEU A 57 4.58 -14.72 -6.51
N CYS A 58 5.49 -15.07 -7.42
CA CYS A 58 6.29 -16.28 -7.23
C CYS A 58 7.25 -16.11 -6.04
N ALA A 59 7.75 -17.22 -5.51
CA ALA A 59 8.64 -17.22 -4.36
C ALA A 59 9.85 -16.28 -4.57
N ASP A 60 10.55 -16.42 -5.69
CA ASP A 60 11.72 -15.61 -6.01
C ASP A 60 11.45 -14.09 -6.01
N CYS A 61 10.29 -13.68 -6.53
CA CYS A 61 9.91 -12.27 -6.52
C CYS A 61 9.45 -11.80 -5.15
N TRP A 62 8.91 -12.71 -4.34
CA TRP A 62 8.52 -12.41 -2.98
C TRP A 62 9.74 -12.20 -2.10
N ASP A 63 10.75 -13.06 -2.19
CA ASP A 63 12.01 -12.97 -1.47
C ASP A 63 12.83 -11.71 -1.82
N GLN A 64 12.66 -11.21 -3.04
CA GLN A 64 13.29 -9.97 -3.48
C GLN A 64 12.56 -8.70 -2.99
N LEU A 65 11.36 -8.81 -2.41
CA LEU A 65 10.69 -7.67 -1.81
C LEU A 65 11.35 -7.29 -0.48
N VAL A 66 11.95 -6.12 -0.45
CA VAL A 66 12.55 -5.59 0.78
C VAL A 66 11.48 -4.85 1.58
N ILE A 67 11.00 -5.49 2.64
CA ILE A 67 10.06 -4.87 3.59
C ILE A 67 10.86 -4.10 4.63
N PRO A 68 10.60 -2.79 4.84
CA PRO A 68 11.30 -2.02 5.85
C PRO A 68 11.13 -2.67 7.24
N SER A 69 12.23 -2.85 7.94
CA SER A 69 12.28 -3.41 9.29
C SER A 69 12.94 -2.44 10.27
N ALA A 70 12.79 -2.70 11.56
CA ALA A 70 13.59 -2.04 12.58
C ALA A 70 15.08 -2.52 12.52
N PRO A 71 16.06 -1.69 12.93
CA PRO A 71 15.88 -0.30 13.34
C PRO A 71 15.65 0.66 12.17
N SER A 72 14.70 1.59 12.33
CA SER A 72 14.36 2.56 11.29
C SER A 72 14.12 3.95 11.87
N CYS A 73 14.23 4.98 11.03
CA CYS A 73 13.97 6.34 11.42
C CYS A 73 12.53 6.53 11.91
N GLY A 74 12.35 7.03 13.13
CA GLY A 74 11.04 7.27 13.75
C GLY A 74 10.13 8.20 12.94
N THR A 75 10.71 9.04 12.05
CA THR A 75 9.93 9.98 11.25
C THR A 75 9.64 9.48 9.83
N CYS A 76 10.66 9.03 9.07
CA CYS A 76 10.48 8.68 7.66
C CYS A 76 10.55 7.17 7.39
N GLN A 77 10.71 6.36 8.42
CA GLN A 77 10.85 4.90 8.36
C GLN A 77 11.97 4.41 7.41
N ARG A 78 12.94 5.27 7.11
CA ARG A 78 14.15 4.82 6.42
C ARG A 78 14.85 3.79 7.31
N PRO A 79 15.13 2.57 6.83
CA PRO A 79 15.87 1.61 7.62
C PRO A 79 17.29 2.11 7.89
N PHE A 80 17.77 1.89 9.09
CA PHE A 80 19.16 1.97 9.42
C PHE A 80 19.79 0.60 9.13
N GLY A 81 21.07 0.54 8.78
CA GLY A 81 21.77 -0.73 8.66
C GLY A 81 21.82 -1.47 10.01
N GLU A 82 22.33 -2.70 10.02
CA GLU A 82 22.43 -3.56 11.23
C GLU A 82 23.16 -2.89 12.40
N SER A 83 24.15 -2.03 12.10
CA SER A 83 24.89 -1.22 13.08
C SER A 83 24.25 0.16 13.31
N GLY A 84 22.99 0.34 12.93
CA GLY A 84 22.31 1.63 13.05
C GLY A 84 21.96 2.00 14.48
N PRO A 85 21.59 3.28 14.72
CA PRO A 85 21.11 3.71 16.02
C PRO A 85 19.81 2.97 16.36
N GLY A 86 19.57 2.77 17.67
CA GLY A 86 18.40 2.05 18.17
C GLY A 86 17.05 2.59 17.72
N ASP A 87 15.99 1.91 18.12
CA ASP A 87 14.61 2.29 17.77
C ASP A 87 14.27 3.72 18.21
N GLY A 88 13.52 4.41 17.36
CA GLY A 88 13.11 5.79 17.59
C GLY A 88 14.13 6.86 17.19
N ALA A 89 15.34 6.46 16.80
CA ALA A 89 16.33 7.41 16.30
C ALA A 89 15.86 8.12 15.03
N ILE A 90 16.30 9.36 14.84
CA ILE A 90 15.92 10.18 13.68
C ILE A 90 17.12 10.28 12.72
N CYS A 91 16.92 10.01 11.45
CA CYS A 91 17.99 10.06 10.46
C CYS A 91 18.44 11.52 10.18
N ALA A 92 19.72 11.70 9.82
CA ALA A 92 20.30 13.02 9.57
C ALA A 92 19.49 13.92 8.62
N PRO A 93 18.91 13.43 7.50
CA PRO A 93 18.04 14.27 6.67
C PRO A 93 16.79 14.78 7.39
N CYS A 94 16.18 13.98 8.29
CA CYS A 94 15.02 14.41 9.06
C CYS A 94 15.39 15.36 10.20
N LEU A 95 16.57 15.20 10.80
CA LEU A 95 17.11 16.16 11.78
C LEU A 95 17.40 17.50 11.13
N ALA A 96 18.11 17.48 9.98
CA ALA A 96 18.47 18.71 9.27
C ALA A 96 17.27 19.48 8.73
N LYS A 97 16.21 18.76 8.34
CA LYS A 97 14.96 19.32 7.84
C LYS A 97 13.78 18.49 8.24
N PRO A 98 13.17 18.76 9.40
CA PRO A 98 12.00 18.05 9.86
C PRO A 98 10.88 18.05 8.82
N PRO A 99 10.30 16.90 8.49
CA PRO A 99 9.18 16.84 7.57
C PRO A 99 7.91 17.41 8.24
N ARG A 100 6.95 17.84 7.41
CA ARG A 100 5.66 18.38 7.88
C ARG A 100 4.60 17.29 8.11
N HIS A 101 4.98 16.03 8.10
CA HIS A 101 4.10 14.88 8.33
C HIS A 101 4.57 14.11 9.57
N ASP A 102 3.68 13.39 10.20
CA ASP A 102 3.95 12.64 11.43
C ASP A 102 4.63 11.30 11.17
N GLY A 103 4.67 10.84 9.93
CA GLY A 103 5.34 9.61 9.54
C GLY A 103 5.06 9.20 8.10
N ILE A 104 5.75 8.16 7.66
CA ILE A 104 5.54 7.47 6.38
C ILE A 104 5.49 5.98 6.68
N ALA A 105 4.39 5.31 6.34
CA ALA A 105 4.29 3.86 6.39
C ALA A 105 4.55 3.29 4.98
N ALA A 106 5.76 2.80 4.75
CA ALA A 106 6.15 2.22 3.47
C ALA A 106 5.94 0.70 3.50
N ALA A 107 5.21 0.16 2.53
CA ALA A 107 4.98 -1.28 2.39
C ALA A 107 6.27 -2.02 2.01
N THR A 108 7.06 -1.45 1.12
CA THR A 108 8.31 -2.01 0.61
C THR A 108 9.29 -0.90 0.25
N LEU A 109 10.58 -1.20 0.26
CA LEU A 109 11.59 -0.33 -0.33
C LEU A 109 11.52 -0.40 -1.85
N TYR A 110 11.97 0.68 -2.50
CA TYR A 110 11.96 0.77 -3.96
C TYR A 110 13.12 -0.01 -4.55
N ASN A 111 12.83 -1.13 -5.18
CA ASN A 111 13.75 -1.97 -5.94
C ASN A 111 13.10 -2.40 -7.27
N ASP A 112 13.76 -3.26 -8.03
CA ASP A 112 13.28 -3.67 -9.36
C ASP A 112 11.93 -4.41 -9.29
N VAL A 113 11.72 -5.26 -8.29
CA VAL A 113 10.46 -6.00 -8.12
C VAL A 113 9.34 -5.04 -7.73
N SER A 114 9.53 -4.24 -6.68
CA SER A 114 8.51 -3.27 -6.25
C SER A 114 8.19 -2.24 -7.32
N ARG A 115 9.20 -1.82 -8.11
CA ARG A 115 9.01 -0.96 -9.28
C ARG A 115 8.12 -1.61 -10.33
N LYS A 116 8.36 -2.89 -10.70
CA LYS A 116 7.54 -3.62 -11.66
C LYS A 116 6.09 -3.74 -11.19
N LEU A 117 5.85 -4.05 -9.91
CA LEU A 117 4.50 -4.13 -9.34
C LEU A 117 3.75 -2.79 -9.40
N VAL A 118 4.42 -1.71 -8.99
CA VAL A 118 3.82 -0.36 -9.05
C VAL A 118 3.53 0.04 -10.50
N LEU A 119 4.40 -0.29 -11.45
CA LEU A 119 4.17 -0.01 -12.87
C LEU A 119 3.06 -0.89 -13.46
N ALA A 120 2.98 -2.17 -13.09
CA ALA A 120 1.91 -3.07 -13.51
C ALA A 120 0.54 -2.57 -13.02
N LEU A 121 0.42 -2.13 -11.77
CA LEU A 121 -0.79 -1.50 -11.25
C LEU A 121 -1.06 -0.17 -11.96
N LYS A 122 -0.04 0.65 -12.20
CA LYS A 122 -0.19 2.02 -12.67
C LYS A 122 -0.42 2.13 -14.18
N HIS A 123 0.19 1.28 -14.97
CA HIS A 123 0.18 1.33 -16.43
C HIS A 123 -0.27 0.03 -17.09
N GLY A 124 -0.10 -1.12 -16.44
CA GLY A 124 -0.47 -2.43 -16.94
C GLY A 124 -1.93 -2.83 -16.70
N GLY A 125 -2.75 -1.95 -16.08
CA GLY A 125 -4.16 -2.26 -15.79
C GLY A 125 -4.37 -3.42 -14.80
N ARG A 126 -3.30 -3.92 -14.15
CA ARG A 126 -3.39 -5.07 -13.23
C ARG A 126 -3.98 -4.65 -11.87
N ILE A 127 -5.26 -4.28 -11.87
CA ILE A 127 -6.00 -3.84 -10.67
C ILE A 127 -6.10 -4.94 -9.60
N ALA A 128 -6.04 -6.22 -9.99
CA ALA A 128 -6.02 -7.36 -9.09
C ALA A 128 -4.82 -7.36 -8.10
N LEU A 129 -3.79 -6.54 -8.34
CA LEU A 129 -2.69 -6.32 -7.39
C LEU A 129 -3.09 -5.46 -6.20
N ALA A 130 -4.17 -4.68 -6.28
CA ALA A 130 -4.53 -3.74 -5.23
C ALA A 130 -4.78 -4.40 -3.87
N PRO A 131 -5.49 -5.54 -3.74
CA PRO A 131 -5.68 -6.20 -2.45
C PRO A 131 -4.37 -6.67 -1.81
N MET A 132 -3.44 -7.24 -2.60
CA MET A 132 -2.14 -7.69 -2.12
C MET A 132 -1.30 -6.51 -1.63
N LEU A 133 -1.17 -5.46 -2.44
CA LEU A 133 -0.40 -4.27 -2.10
C LEU A 133 -1.00 -3.53 -0.89
N ALA A 134 -2.33 -3.47 -0.80
CA ALA A 134 -3.00 -2.86 0.34
C ALA A 134 -2.76 -3.63 1.65
N ARG A 135 -2.71 -4.96 1.63
CA ARG A 135 -2.34 -5.76 2.81
C ARG A 135 -0.92 -5.46 3.28
N LEU A 136 0.04 -5.35 2.36
CA LEU A 136 1.41 -4.96 2.68
C LEU A 136 1.48 -3.55 3.28
N MET A 137 0.70 -2.61 2.75
CA MET A 137 0.59 -1.26 3.30
C MET A 137 -0.06 -1.27 4.68
N ALA A 138 -1.17 -1.99 4.84
CA ALA A 138 -1.92 -2.08 6.09
C ALA A 138 -1.10 -2.65 7.24
N ALA A 139 -0.27 -3.68 6.97
CA ALA A 139 0.63 -4.28 7.95
C ALA A 139 1.69 -3.29 8.49
N ARG A 140 1.89 -2.17 7.81
CA ARG A 140 2.87 -1.13 8.21
C ARG A 140 2.22 0.09 8.85
N LEU A 141 0.89 0.16 8.86
CA LEU A 141 0.20 1.28 9.48
C LEU A 141 0.34 1.21 11.01
N PRO A 142 0.63 2.32 11.68
CA PRO A 142 0.62 2.36 13.14
C PRO A 142 -0.80 2.06 13.67
N PRO A 143 -0.93 1.60 14.92
CA PRO A 143 -2.24 1.48 15.56
C PRO A 143 -3.03 2.78 15.44
N ALA A 144 -4.32 2.68 15.18
CA ALA A 144 -5.18 3.87 15.13
C ALA A 144 -5.50 4.30 16.56
N THR A 145 -5.22 5.56 16.91
CA THR A 145 -5.58 6.18 18.18
C THR A 145 -6.95 6.85 18.14
N GLY A 146 -7.64 6.77 17.01
CA GLY A 146 -8.96 7.35 16.74
C GLY A 146 -9.43 7.02 15.32
N GLU A 147 -10.46 7.71 14.85
CA GLU A 147 -10.95 7.55 13.48
C GLU A 147 -9.90 8.06 12.48
N ARG A 148 -9.37 7.15 11.65
CA ARG A 148 -8.41 7.49 10.59
C ARG A 148 -9.16 7.78 9.29
N LEU A 149 -8.89 8.93 8.68
CA LEU A 149 -9.33 9.22 7.32
C LEU A 149 -8.28 8.74 6.30
N ILE A 150 -8.74 8.01 5.30
CA ILE A 150 -7.92 7.52 4.18
C ILE A 150 -8.25 8.37 2.97
N ILE A 151 -7.33 9.25 2.58
CA ILE A 151 -7.54 10.19 1.48
C ILE A 151 -6.57 9.87 0.36
N PRO A 152 -7.03 9.34 -0.78
CA PRO A 152 -6.17 9.01 -1.90
C PRO A 152 -5.67 10.28 -2.60
N VAL A 153 -4.41 10.28 -3.01
CA VAL A 153 -3.88 11.35 -3.87
C VAL A 153 -4.63 11.36 -5.19
N PRO A 154 -5.25 12.51 -5.58
CA PRO A 154 -6.09 12.57 -6.76
C PRO A 154 -5.28 12.59 -8.07
N LEU A 155 -5.83 11.97 -9.10
CA LEU A 155 -5.40 12.16 -10.47
C LEU A 155 -6.15 13.36 -11.09
N HIS A 156 -5.50 14.05 -12.01
CA HIS A 156 -6.21 15.01 -12.86
C HIS A 156 -7.22 14.27 -13.74
N ARG A 157 -8.42 14.85 -13.95
CA ARG A 157 -9.55 14.24 -14.70
C ARG A 157 -9.12 13.62 -16.04
N TRP A 158 -8.23 14.28 -16.80
CA TRP A 158 -7.70 13.76 -18.06
C TRP A 158 -6.90 12.46 -17.89
N ARG A 159 -6.06 12.36 -16.85
CA ARG A 159 -5.34 11.12 -16.54
C ARG A 159 -6.25 10.02 -16.03
N LEU A 160 -7.27 10.40 -15.28
CA LEU A 160 -8.28 9.45 -14.81
C LEU A 160 -9.06 8.87 -16.00
N TRP A 161 -9.48 9.72 -16.94
CA TRP A 161 -10.13 9.28 -18.16
C TRP A 161 -9.24 8.38 -19.01
N GLN A 162 -7.98 8.76 -19.24
CA GLN A 162 -7.01 7.98 -20.02
C GLN A 162 -6.65 6.63 -19.38
N ARG A 163 -6.64 6.56 -18.05
CA ARG A 163 -6.22 5.35 -17.30
C ARG A 163 -7.41 4.48 -16.91
N GLY A 164 -8.61 5.02 -16.82
CA GLY A 164 -9.82 4.35 -16.37
C GLY A 164 -9.98 4.26 -14.85
N PHE A 165 -8.90 4.43 -14.07
CA PHE A 165 -8.94 4.32 -12.61
C PHE A 165 -7.84 5.16 -11.91
N ASN A 166 -8.06 5.41 -10.61
CA ASN A 166 -7.05 5.98 -9.71
C ASN A 166 -6.45 4.86 -8.85
N GLN A 167 -5.18 4.53 -9.07
CA GLN A 167 -4.47 3.50 -8.31
C GLN A 167 -4.43 3.78 -6.80
N ALA A 168 -4.28 5.05 -6.40
CA ALA A 168 -4.32 5.43 -4.98
C ALA A 168 -5.72 5.21 -4.39
N GLY A 169 -6.79 5.45 -5.18
CA GLY A 169 -8.17 5.17 -4.77
C GLY A 169 -8.46 3.68 -4.62
N LEU A 170 -7.91 2.84 -5.51
CA LEU A 170 -8.03 1.38 -5.37
C LEU A 170 -7.37 0.89 -4.08
N LEU A 171 -6.13 1.31 -3.83
CA LEU A 171 -5.41 0.94 -2.61
C LEU A 171 -6.11 1.45 -1.35
N ALA A 172 -6.59 2.70 -1.37
CA ALA A 172 -7.31 3.29 -0.25
C ALA A 172 -8.62 2.54 0.09
N ARG A 173 -9.37 2.09 -0.93
CA ARG A 173 -10.58 1.27 -0.76
C ARG A 173 -10.25 -0.09 -0.14
N GLU A 174 -9.17 -0.73 -0.56
CA GLU A 174 -8.76 -2.00 0.04
C GLU A 174 -8.29 -1.84 1.49
N ILE A 175 -7.59 -0.74 1.81
CA ILE A 175 -7.18 -0.42 3.19
C ILE A 175 -8.41 -0.18 4.08
N GLU A 176 -9.45 0.50 3.58
CA GLU A 176 -10.74 0.65 4.26
C GLU A 176 -11.41 -0.71 4.50
N ARG A 177 -11.46 -1.59 3.48
CA ARG A 177 -12.02 -2.96 3.61
C ARG A 177 -11.30 -3.80 4.66
N LEU A 178 -10.02 -3.54 4.88
CA LEU A 178 -9.21 -4.16 5.93
C LEU A 178 -9.45 -3.55 7.32
N GLY A 179 -10.32 -2.55 7.43
CA GLY A 179 -10.71 -1.94 8.71
C GLY A 179 -9.72 -0.88 9.23
N HIS A 180 -8.83 -0.35 8.38
CA HIS A 180 -7.79 0.59 8.81
C HIS A 180 -8.20 2.07 8.72
N GLY A 181 -9.48 2.37 8.58
CA GLY A 181 -10.01 3.74 8.58
C GLY A 181 -11.17 3.92 7.61
N ARG A 182 -11.66 5.14 7.46
CA ARG A 182 -12.77 5.54 6.59
C ARG A 182 -12.24 6.23 5.33
N LEU A 183 -12.68 5.76 4.16
CA LEU A 183 -12.30 6.31 2.87
C LEU A 183 -13.05 7.62 2.58
N MET A 184 -12.29 8.66 2.24
CA MET A 184 -12.80 9.92 1.69
C MET A 184 -12.16 10.15 0.31
N VAL A 185 -12.85 9.70 -0.73
CA VAL A 185 -12.31 9.67 -2.11
C VAL A 185 -12.03 11.06 -2.67
N ASP A 186 -12.85 12.02 -2.30
CA ASP A 186 -12.87 13.39 -2.79
C ASP A 186 -12.31 14.42 -1.80
N GLY A 187 -11.69 13.99 -0.70
CA GLY A 187 -11.09 14.89 0.28
C GLY A 187 -10.00 15.81 -0.30
N LEU A 188 -9.38 15.40 -1.40
CA LEU A 188 -8.41 16.18 -2.16
C LEU A 188 -8.83 16.30 -3.62
N ILE A 189 -8.60 17.47 -4.22
CA ILE A 189 -8.88 17.78 -5.63
C ILE A 189 -7.56 18.14 -6.34
N ARG A 190 -7.37 17.59 -7.54
CA ARG A 190 -6.29 18.00 -8.41
C ARG A 190 -6.76 19.09 -9.35
N THR A 191 -6.34 20.31 -9.07
CA THR A 191 -6.82 21.53 -9.75
C THR A 191 -6.21 21.76 -11.12
N ARG A 192 -4.99 21.25 -11.36
CA ARG A 192 -4.32 21.43 -12.65
C ARG A 192 -3.60 20.20 -13.15
N ARG A 193 -3.46 20.11 -14.47
CA ARG A 193 -2.65 19.10 -15.14
C ARG A 193 -1.17 19.38 -14.87
N THR A 194 -0.42 18.34 -14.52
CA THR A 194 1.03 18.42 -14.35
C THR A 194 1.70 17.43 -15.31
N PRO A 195 2.91 17.71 -15.80
CA PRO A 195 3.66 16.75 -16.61
C PRO A 195 4.03 15.48 -15.81
N SER A 196 4.62 14.50 -16.48
CA SER A 196 5.22 13.37 -15.78
C SER A 196 6.37 13.86 -14.92
N LEU A 197 6.46 13.37 -13.68
CA LEU A 197 7.52 13.74 -12.75
C LEU A 197 8.76 12.83 -12.87
N GLY A 198 8.74 11.85 -13.78
CA GLY A 198 9.86 10.98 -14.04
C GLY A 198 11.08 11.78 -14.52
N GLY A 199 12.27 11.44 -14.04
CA GLY A 199 13.51 12.14 -14.38
C GLY A 199 13.72 13.52 -13.74
N MET A 200 12.71 14.08 -13.07
CA MET A 200 12.84 15.40 -12.41
C MET A 200 13.51 15.28 -11.05
N GLY A 201 14.42 16.20 -10.74
CA GLY A 201 14.98 16.38 -9.39
C GLY A 201 13.95 16.92 -8.38
N ALA A 202 14.24 16.82 -7.08
CA ALA A 202 13.33 17.20 -6.00
C ALA A 202 12.82 18.64 -6.08
N LYS A 203 13.70 19.60 -6.40
CA LYS A 203 13.36 21.04 -6.55
C LYS A 203 12.37 21.28 -7.69
N ALA A 204 12.59 20.63 -8.84
CA ALA A 204 11.70 20.72 -10.00
C ALA A 204 10.33 20.09 -9.72
N ARG A 205 10.29 18.89 -9.10
CA ARG A 205 9.04 18.24 -8.67
C ARG A 205 8.23 19.13 -7.75
N ARG A 206 8.86 19.72 -6.73
CA ARG A 206 8.20 20.63 -5.79
C ARG A 206 7.56 21.82 -6.52
N ARG A 207 8.28 22.46 -7.45
CA ARG A 207 7.78 23.60 -8.24
C ARG A 207 6.55 23.20 -9.07
N VAL A 208 6.60 22.05 -9.73
CA VAL A 208 5.51 21.53 -10.57
C VAL A 208 4.28 21.18 -9.75
N LEU A 209 4.46 20.66 -8.54
CA LEU A 209 3.36 20.21 -7.67
C LEU A 209 2.77 21.34 -6.81
N LEU A 210 3.45 22.46 -6.68
CA LEU A 210 2.97 23.57 -5.86
C LEU A 210 1.59 24.07 -6.36
N GLY A 211 0.58 24.04 -5.49
CA GLY A 211 -0.80 24.42 -5.81
C GLY A 211 -1.53 23.47 -6.78
N ALA A 212 -0.98 22.30 -7.10
CA ALA A 212 -1.61 21.35 -8.00
C ALA A 212 -2.67 20.47 -7.33
N VAL A 213 -2.69 20.43 -6.01
CA VAL A 213 -3.68 19.69 -5.20
C VAL A 213 -4.17 20.61 -4.09
N THR A 214 -5.47 20.62 -3.85
CA THR A 214 -6.15 21.39 -2.81
C THR A 214 -7.08 20.49 -2.02
N VAL A 215 -7.41 20.91 -0.81
CA VAL A 215 -8.48 20.25 -0.03
C VAL A 215 -9.82 20.59 -0.68
N ASN A 216 -10.73 19.62 -0.69
CA ASN A 216 -12.10 19.83 -1.14
C ASN A 216 -12.84 20.64 -0.05
N PRO A 217 -13.46 21.77 -0.39
CA PRO A 217 -14.16 22.60 0.60
C PRO A 217 -15.53 22.05 1.05
N ARG A 218 -15.96 20.88 0.55
CA ARG A 218 -17.24 20.23 0.90
C ARG A 218 -17.18 19.51 2.23
#